data_3410df810dbae8a62768190b12eeb59a
#
_entry.id   3410df810dbae8a62768190b12eeb59a
#
_cell.length_a   1.000
_cell.length_b   1.000
_cell.length_c   1.000
_cell.angle_alpha   90.00
_cell.angle_beta   90.00
_cell.angle_gamma   90.00
#
_symmetry.space_group_name_H-M   'P 1'
#
loop_
_entity.id
_entity.type
_entity.pdbx_description
1 polymer ?
#
loop_
_entity_poly.entity_id
_entity_poly.type
_entity_poly.pdbx_seq_one_letter_code
_entity_poly.pdbx_strand_id
1 'polypeptide(L)' 'MPLLSHYAVTTGLADTAHIIHHTGGTLRTATDIASRINTLNPDIDLDHQINQLLSIETDLYNIYKTINTILQEQE' A
#
# COMPACT_ATOMS: atom_id res chain seq x y z
N MET A 1 24.28 -2.70 24.11
CA MET A 1 22.91 -2.79 23.68
C MET A 1 22.73 -3.82 22.58
N PRO A 2 21.82 -4.76 22.74
CA PRO A 2 21.62 -5.75 21.71
C PRO A 2 20.97 -5.12 20.47
N LEU A 3 21.52 -5.46 19.33
CA LEU A 3 20.91 -5.12 18.05
C LEU A 3 20.04 -6.29 17.62
N LEU A 4 19.02 -5.99 16.84
CA LEU A 4 18.23 -7.05 16.24
C LEU A 4 19.13 -7.91 15.36
N SER A 5 18.94 -9.21 15.38
CA SER A 5 19.68 -10.09 14.50
C SER A 5 19.34 -9.79 13.04
N HIS A 6 20.24 -10.14 12.15
CA HIS A 6 20.00 -10.00 10.71
C HIS A 6 18.70 -10.70 10.29
N TYR A 7 18.44 -11.87 10.87
CA TYR A 7 17.21 -12.61 10.59
C TYR A 7 15.97 -11.83 11.03
N ALA A 8 16.00 -11.25 12.24
CA ALA A 8 14.85 -10.48 12.75
C ALA A 8 14.59 -9.24 11.88
N VAL A 9 15.63 -8.55 11.44
CA VAL A 9 15.50 -7.38 10.59
C VAL A 9 14.91 -7.77 9.23
N THR A 10 15.44 -8.81 8.58
CA THR A 10 14.96 -9.22 7.26
C THR A 10 13.53 -9.75 7.33
N THR A 11 13.20 -10.50 8.37
CA THR A 11 11.82 -10.99 8.57
C THR A 11 10.85 -9.83 8.79
N GLY A 12 11.24 -8.86 9.61
CA GLY A 12 10.41 -7.67 9.86
C GLY A 12 10.19 -6.84 8.61
N LEU A 13 11.23 -6.65 7.80
CA LEU A 13 11.11 -5.93 6.53
C LEU A 13 10.20 -6.67 5.55
N ALA A 14 10.37 -7.99 5.44
CA ALA A 14 9.55 -8.81 4.55
C ALA A 14 8.08 -8.78 4.96
N ASP A 15 7.80 -8.89 6.26
CA ASP A 15 6.43 -8.84 6.78
C ASP A 15 5.81 -7.47 6.53
N THR A 16 6.57 -6.40 6.76
CA THR A 16 6.10 -5.03 6.52
C THR A 16 5.75 -4.84 5.06
N ALA A 17 6.63 -5.26 4.15
CA ALA A 17 6.39 -5.15 2.71
C ALA A 17 5.14 -5.94 2.30
N HIS A 18 4.97 -7.14 2.84
CA HIS A 18 3.81 -7.98 2.54
C HIS A 18 2.50 -7.31 2.99
N ILE A 19 2.48 -6.75 4.19
CA ILE A 19 1.29 -6.08 4.73
C ILE A 19 0.96 -4.85 3.89
N ILE A 20 1.96 -4.06 3.52
CA ILE A 20 1.76 -2.86 2.69
C ILE A 20 1.20 -3.24 1.31
N HIS A 21 1.73 -4.29 0.70
CA HIS A 21 1.24 -4.78 -0.59
C HIS A 21 -0.22 -5.21 -0.48
N HIS A 22 -0.57 -5.94 0.57
CA HIS A 22 -1.95 -6.38 0.81
C HIS A 22 -2.89 -5.18 1.02
N THR A 23 -2.44 -4.20 1.80
CA THR A 23 -3.22 -2.98 2.06
C THR A 23 -3.46 -2.19 0.76
N GLY A 24 -2.44 -2.11 -0.10
CA GLY A 24 -2.56 -1.49 -1.42
C GLY A 24 -3.63 -2.16 -2.28
N GLY A 25 -3.65 -3.49 -2.27
CA GLY A 25 -4.68 -4.25 -2.98
C GLY A 25 -6.09 -3.99 -2.44
N THR A 26 -6.22 -3.89 -1.14
CA THR A 26 -7.49 -3.57 -0.48
C THR A 26 -7.97 -2.17 -0.87
N LEU A 27 -7.07 -1.20 -0.88
CA LEU A 27 -7.40 0.17 -1.30
C LEU A 27 -7.80 0.22 -2.77
N ARG A 28 -7.15 -0.55 -3.62
CA ARG A 28 -7.51 -0.62 -5.03
C ARG A 28 -8.93 -1.15 -5.22
N THR A 29 -9.30 -2.18 -4.47
CA THR A 29 -10.65 -2.72 -4.49
C THR A 29 -11.66 -1.66 -4.06
N ALA A 30 -11.38 -0.92 -2.99
CA ALA A 30 -12.23 0.16 -2.53
C ALA A 30 -12.38 1.26 -3.59
N THR A 31 -11.28 1.61 -4.26
CA THR A 31 -11.29 2.61 -5.34
C THR A 31 -12.16 2.15 -6.50
N ASP A 32 -12.08 0.88 -6.88
CA ASP A 32 -12.89 0.32 -7.97
C ASP A 32 -14.37 0.35 -7.62
N ILE A 33 -14.73 0.03 -6.38
CA ILE A 33 -16.12 0.07 -5.92
C ILE A 33 -16.64 1.52 -5.93
N ALA A 34 -15.84 2.44 -5.41
CA ALA A 34 -16.20 3.87 -5.40
C ALA A 34 -16.43 4.40 -6.81
N SER A 35 -15.56 4.01 -7.76
CA SER A 35 -15.71 4.37 -9.17
C SER A 35 -17.02 3.88 -9.78
N ARG A 36 -17.40 2.64 -9.45
CA ARG A 36 -18.67 2.08 -9.93
C ARG A 36 -19.86 2.82 -9.37
N ILE A 37 -19.83 3.14 -8.07
CA ILE A 37 -20.90 3.91 -7.44
C ILE A 37 -21.03 5.27 -8.11
N ASN A 38 -19.90 5.93 -8.34
CA ASN A 38 -19.86 7.24 -8.98
C ASN A 38 -20.46 7.20 -10.39
N THR A 39 -20.17 6.15 -11.14
CA THR A 39 -20.68 5.97 -12.51
C THR A 39 -22.17 5.67 -12.54
N LEU A 40 -22.65 4.84 -11.61
CA LEU A 40 -24.04 4.38 -11.61
C LEU A 40 -25.01 5.37 -10.94
N ASN A 41 -24.49 6.28 -10.11
CA ASN A 41 -25.32 7.19 -9.32
C ASN A 41 -24.82 8.62 -9.52
N PRO A 42 -25.31 9.33 -10.56
CA PRO A 42 -24.81 10.69 -10.86
C PRO A 42 -24.98 11.69 -9.71
N ASP A 43 -25.88 11.42 -8.78
CA ASP A 43 -26.11 12.29 -7.64
C ASP A 43 -25.06 12.11 -6.53
N ILE A 44 -24.24 11.06 -6.63
CA ILE A 44 -23.17 10.78 -5.68
C ILE A 44 -21.85 11.11 -6.35
N ASP A 45 -21.14 12.11 -5.82
CA ASP A 45 -19.85 12.53 -6.36
C ASP A 45 -18.74 12.10 -5.40
N LEU A 46 -17.97 11.11 -5.80
CA LEU A 46 -16.84 10.59 -5.05
C LEU A 46 -15.50 10.89 -5.72
N ASP A 47 -15.47 11.78 -6.70
CA ASP A 47 -14.25 12.07 -7.47
C ASP A 47 -13.09 12.48 -6.57
N HIS A 48 -13.34 13.34 -5.57
CA HIS A 48 -12.29 13.78 -4.65
C HIS A 48 -11.75 12.60 -3.83
N GLN A 49 -12.63 11.77 -3.31
CA GLN A 49 -12.26 10.61 -2.51
C GLN A 49 -11.52 9.57 -3.34
N ILE A 50 -11.94 9.36 -4.59
CA ILE A 50 -11.26 8.47 -5.52
C ILE A 50 -9.84 8.96 -5.78
N ASN A 51 -9.66 10.26 -6.00
CA ASN A 51 -8.34 10.85 -6.21
C ASN A 51 -7.46 10.72 -4.97
N GLN A 52 -8.02 10.87 -3.78
CA GLN A 52 -7.30 10.67 -2.53
C GLN A 52 -6.85 9.21 -2.39
N LEU A 53 -7.73 8.25 -2.70
CA LEU A 53 -7.40 6.83 -2.65
C LEU A 53 -6.28 6.48 -3.62
N LEU A 54 -6.32 7.02 -4.83
CA LEU A 54 -5.26 6.81 -5.83
C LEU A 54 -3.91 7.35 -5.33
N SER A 55 -3.93 8.51 -4.69
CA SER A 55 -2.73 9.11 -4.11
C SER A 55 -2.15 8.23 -3.00
N ILE A 56 -3.00 7.69 -2.14
CA ILE A 56 -2.59 6.79 -1.06
C ILE A 56 -2.01 5.49 -1.64
N GLU A 57 -2.63 4.94 -2.68
CA GLU A 57 -2.11 3.74 -3.36
C GLU A 57 -0.70 3.99 -3.90
N THR A 58 -0.48 5.15 -4.52
CA THR A 58 0.84 5.52 -5.04
C THR A 58 1.87 5.62 -3.93
N ASP A 59 1.50 6.25 -2.82
CA ASP A 59 2.38 6.38 -1.65
C ASP A 59 2.74 5.01 -1.07
N LEU A 60 1.76 4.13 -0.93
CA LEU A 60 1.98 2.78 -0.44
C LEU A 60 2.91 1.98 -1.36
N TYR A 61 2.72 2.11 -2.66
CA TYR A 61 3.56 1.44 -3.64
C TYR A 61 5.02 1.91 -3.53
N ASN A 62 5.22 3.21 -3.37
CA ASN A 62 6.56 3.78 -3.22
C ASN A 62 7.23 3.31 -1.93
N ILE A 63 6.47 3.23 -0.84
CA ILE A 63 6.96 2.69 0.43
C ILE A 63 7.33 1.21 0.27
N TYR A 64 6.48 0.44 -0.38
CA TYR A 64 6.74 -0.98 -0.66
C TYR A 64 8.04 -1.17 -1.42
N LYS A 65 8.25 -0.38 -2.47
CA LYS A 65 9.48 -0.45 -3.28
C LYS A 65 10.72 -0.12 -2.44
N THR A 66 10.62 0.91 -1.61
CA THR A 66 11.71 1.32 -0.73
C THR A 66 12.09 0.20 0.25
N ILE A 67 11.09 -0.41 0.88
CA ILE A 67 11.32 -1.50 1.83
C ILE A 67 11.94 -2.71 1.12
N ASN A 68 11.45 -3.05 -0.06
CA ASN A 68 12.03 -4.15 -0.84
C ASN A 68 13.49 -3.88 -1.22
N THR A 69 13.83 -2.64 -1.56
CA THR A 69 15.21 -2.27 -1.86
C THR A 69 16.10 -2.45 -0.62
N ILE A 70 15.62 -2.00 0.53
CA ILE A 70 16.35 -2.18 1.79
C ILE A 70 16.54 -3.66 2.09
N LEU A 71 15.48 -4.46 1.91
CA LEU A 71 15.52 -5.90 2.15
C LEU A 71 16.56 -6.58 1.25
N GLN A 72 16.62 -6.22 -0.02
CA GLN A 72 17.60 -6.76 -0.95
C GLN A 72 19.04 -6.41 -0.55
N GLU A 73 19.23 -5.22 0.00
CA GLU A 73 20.55 -4.79 0.49
C GLU A 73 21.02 -5.60 1.70
N GLN A 74 20.09 -6.22 2.42
CA GLN A 74 20.43 -7.06 3.59
C GLN A 74 20.83 -8.47 3.20
N GLU A 75 20.58 -8.87 1.97
CA GLU A 75 20.95 -10.18 1.48
C GLU A 75 22.39 -10.16 0.97
#